data_09f49afd27753d868eec720485defda0
#
_entry.id   09f49afd27753d868eec720485defda0
#
_cell.length_a   1.000
_cell.length_b   1.000
_cell.length_c   1.000
_cell.angle_alpha   90.00
_cell.angle_beta   90.00
_cell.angle_gamma   90.00
#
_symmetry.space_group_name_H-M   'P 1'
#
loop_
_entity.id
_entity.type
_entity.pdbx_description
1 polymer ?
#
loop_
_entity_poly.entity_id
_entity_poly.type
_entity_poly.pdbx_seq_one_letter_code
_entity_poly.pdbx_strand_id
1 'polypeptide(L)'
;MRVLHGDFAALTTGRRFDVVFSNPPYVPAPDSRPPLRGPERAWDAGLDGRAIIDRICADAPALLRPGGILLMVHSGMCGAEGTLDRLSGAGMSAEVTATASVPWGPVLRSRRTWLEQQGLAAEAEEREELVVIRARRP
;
A
#
# COMPACT_ATOMS: atom_id res chain seq x y z
N MET A 1 20.99 1.21 -13.24
CA MET A 1 19.70 0.72 -12.66
C MET A 1 19.31 -0.56 -13.38
N ARG A 2 18.84 -1.57 -12.65
CA ARG A 2 18.33 -2.82 -13.23
C ARG A 2 16.82 -2.88 -13.04
N VAL A 3 16.07 -3.04 -14.11
CA VAL A 3 14.61 -3.18 -14.10
C VAL A 3 14.25 -4.66 -14.25
N LEU A 4 13.35 -5.14 -13.40
CA LEU A 4 12.81 -6.49 -13.45
C LEU A 4 11.28 -6.41 -13.59
N HIS A 5 10.74 -7.30 -14.43
CA HIS A 5 9.29 -7.42 -14.62
C HIS A 5 8.80 -8.74 -14.02
N GLY A 6 7.82 -8.67 -13.13
CA GLY A 6 7.24 -9.86 -12.49
C GLY A 6 6.71 -9.57 -11.09
N ASP A 7 6.36 -10.63 -10.38
CA ASP A 7 5.95 -10.55 -8.98
C ASP A 7 7.16 -10.23 -8.08
N PHE A 8 7.06 -9.18 -7.26
CA PHE A 8 8.18 -8.69 -6.47
C PHE A 8 8.73 -9.74 -5.50
N ALA A 9 7.87 -10.56 -4.89
CA ALA A 9 8.33 -11.59 -3.96
C ALA A 9 9.17 -12.65 -4.66
N ALA A 10 8.76 -13.09 -5.84
CA ALA A 10 9.53 -14.06 -6.65
C ALA A 10 10.85 -13.47 -7.14
N LEU A 11 10.83 -12.20 -7.57
CA LEU A 11 12.02 -11.52 -8.11
C LEU A 11 13.06 -11.18 -7.05
N THR A 12 12.65 -11.06 -5.79
CA THR A 12 13.50 -10.65 -4.66
C THR A 12 13.90 -11.80 -3.74
N THR A 13 13.47 -13.02 -4.03
CA THR A 13 13.82 -14.20 -3.23
C THR A 13 15.32 -14.28 -2.96
N GLY A 14 15.69 -14.40 -1.68
CA GLY A 14 17.07 -14.47 -1.22
C GLY A 14 17.86 -13.16 -1.30
N ARG A 15 17.26 -12.09 -1.79
CA ARG A 15 17.90 -10.76 -1.82
C ARG A 15 17.45 -9.93 -0.63
N ARG A 16 18.36 -9.10 -0.12
CA ARG A 16 18.10 -8.16 0.98
C ARG A 16 18.65 -6.80 0.62
N PHE A 17 17.90 -5.78 1.02
CA PHE A 17 18.16 -4.40 0.66
C PHE A 17 18.33 -3.53 1.92
N ASP A 18 19.09 -2.45 1.79
CA ASP A 18 19.21 -1.45 2.85
C ASP A 18 17.99 -0.54 2.89
N VAL A 19 17.41 -0.26 1.72
CA VAL A 19 16.20 0.56 1.59
C VAL A 19 15.29 -0.06 0.52
N VAL A 20 14.01 -0.12 0.83
CA VAL A 20 12.95 -0.49 -0.10
C VAL A 20 11.93 0.66 -0.18
N PHE A 21 11.68 1.15 -1.38
CA PHE A 21 10.60 2.10 -1.65
C PHE A 21 9.44 1.38 -2.33
N SER A 22 8.22 1.67 -1.92
CA SER A 22 7.04 1.10 -2.55
C SER A 22 5.92 2.12 -2.71
N ASN A 23 5.34 2.15 -3.89
CA ASN A 23 4.06 2.78 -4.19
C ASN A 23 3.17 1.67 -4.77
N PRO A 24 2.56 0.83 -3.91
CA PRO A 24 1.79 -0.31 -4.35
C PRO A 24 0.41 0.13 -4.86
N PRO A 25 -0.31 -0.74 -5.59
CA PRO A 25 -1.75 -0.58 -5.77
C PRO A 25 -2.44 -0.51 -4.41
N TYR A 26 -3.30 0.50 -4.21
CA TYR A 26 -4.03 0.70 -2.95
C TYR A 26 -5.45 1.24 -3.14
N VAL A 27 -5.99 1.22 -4.34
CA VAL A 27 -7.35 1.71 -4.59
C VAL A 27 -8.37 0.62 -4.27
N PRO A 28 -9.33 0.89 -3.35
CA PRO A 28 -10.43 -0.04 -3.10
C PRO A 28 -11.26 -0.27 -4.37
N ALA A 29 -11.64 -1.51 -4.59
CA ALA A 29 -12.38 -1.94 -5.76
C ALA A 29 -13.49 -2.93 -5.39
N PRO A 30 -14.60 -2.99 -6.15
CA PRO A 30 -15.71 -3.91 -5.89
C PRO A 30 -15.35 -5.40 -6.00
N ASP A 31 -14.17 -5.74 -6.51
CA ASP A 31 -13.67 -7.11 -6.57
C ASP A 31 -12.75 -7.40 -5.38
N SER A 32 -12.96 -8.53 -4.71
CA SER A 32 -12.13 -8.97 -3.58
C SER A 32 -10.72 -9.39 -3.99
N ARG A 33 -10.48 -9.66 -5.27
CA ARG A 33 -9.19 -10.09 -5.79
C ARG A 33 -8.56 -8.97 -6.63
N PRO A 34 -7.26 -8.71 -6.46
CA PRO A 34 -6.54 -7.83 -7.37
C PRO A 34 -6.60 -8.36 -8.80
N PRO A 35 -6.70 -7.48 -9.80
CA PRO A 35 -6.74 -7.90 -11.19
C PRO A 35 -5.43 -8.56 -11.61
N LEU A 36 -5.53 -9.64 -12.40
CA LEU A 36 -4.36 -10.35 -12.91
C LEU A 36 -3.84 -9.75 -14.23
N ARG A 37 -4.66 -8.95 -14.91
CA ARG A 37 -4.37 -8.35 -16.22
C ARG A 37 -4.95 -6.95 -16.30
N GLY A 38 -4.53 -6.20 -17.30
CA GLY A 38 -5.02 -4.86 -17.58
C GLY A 38 -4.34 -3.76 -16.76
N PRO A 39 -4.62 -2.50 -17.11
CA PRO A 39 -4.04 -1.33 -16.46
C PRO A 39 -4.48 -1.18 -14.99
N GLU A 40 -5.63 -1.73 -14.61
CA GLU A 40 -6.19 -1.70 -13.26
C GLU A 40 -5.24 -2.33 -12.23
N ARG A 41 -4.33 -3.20 -12.65
CA ARG A 41 -3.27 -3.77 -11.80
C ARG A 41 -2.40 -2.71 -11.14
N ALA A 42 -2.34 -1.51 -11.71
CA ALA A 42 -1.54 -0.43 -11.16
C ALA A 42 -2.20 0.26 -9.95
N TRP A 43 -3.52 0.06 -9.75
CA TRP A 43 -4.23 0.73 -8.67
C TRP A 43 -5.23 -0.13 -7.89
N ASP A 44 -5.92 -1.12 -8.49
CA ASP A 44 -6.91 -1.93 -7.79
C ASP A 44 -6.27 -2.94 -6.84
N ALA A 45 -6.73 -2.94 -5.59
CA ALA A 45 -6.13 -3.74 -4.53
C ALA A 45 -7.15 -4.37 -3.58
N GLY A 46 -8.26 -4.86 -4.12
CA GLY A 46 -9.30 -5.53 -3.33
C GLY A 46 -10.29 -4.58 -2.67
N LEU A 47 -11.20 -5.12 -1.88
CA LEU A 47 -12.35 -4.40 -1.32
C LEU A 47 -11.96 -3.20 -0.44
N ASP A 48 -10.88 -3.30 0.30
CA ASP A 48 -10.38 -2.27 1.21
C ASP A 48 -9.08 -1.59 0.73
N GLY A 49 -8.62 -1.95 -0.47
CA GLY A 49 -7.37 -1.44 -1.04
C GLY A 49 -6.09 -2.01 -0.41
N ARG A 50 -6.18 -3.01 0.46
CA ARG A 50 -5.06 -3.48 1.27
C ARG A 50 -4.34 -4.72 0.76
N ALA A 51 -4.86 -5.37 -0.28
CA ALA A 51 -4.33 -6.67 -0.72
C ALA A 51 -2.81 -6.69 -0.94
N ILE A 52 -2.27 -5.67 -1.59
CA ILE A 52 -0.82 -5.58 -1.86
C ILE A 52 -0.07 -4.95 -0.68
N ILE A 53 -0.66 -3.97 0.00
CA ILE A 53 -0.09 -3.37 1.22
C ILE A 53 0.21 -4.47 2.25
N ASP A 54 -0.77 -5.31 2.55
CA ASP A 54 -0.64 -6.38 3.55
C ASP A 54 0.41 -7.42 3.17
N ARG A 55 0.51 -7.72 1.88
CA ARG A 55 1.55 -8.61 1.36
C ARG A 55 2.95 -8.01 1.54
N ILE A 56 3.13 -6.73 1.21
CA ILE A 56 4.40 -6.03 1.42
C ILE A 56 4.78 -6.03 2.91
N CYS A 57 3.83 -5.74 3.80
CA CYS A 57 4.07 -5.76 5.24
C CYS A 57 4.55 -7.13 5.73
N ALA A 58 3.98 -8.22 5.20
CA ALA A 58 4.38 -9.58 5.54
C ALA A 58 5.78 -9.92 5.04
N ASP A 59 6.15 -9.46 3.84
CA ASP A 59 7.42 -9.78 3.19
C ASP A 59 8.55 -8.83 3.63
N ALA A 60 8.24 -7.66 4.17
CA ALA A 60 9.22 -6.61 4.49
C ALA A 60 10.41 -7.09 5.35
N PRO A 61 10.23 -7.88 6.42
CA PRO A 61 11.37 -8.35 7.21
C PRO A 61 12.36 -9.20 6.40
N ALA A 62 11.86 -9.97 5.43
CA ALA A 62 12.69 -10.81 4.57
C ALA A 62 13.41 -10.01 3.48
N LEU A 63 12.83 -8.88 3.06
CA LEU A 63 13.39 -8.01 2.02
C LEU A 63 14.50 -7.10 2.54
N LEU A 64 14.55 -6.82 3.84
CA LEU A 64 15.46 -5.86 4.42
C LEU A 64 16.64 -6.53 5.12
N ARG A 65 17.81 -5.91 5.03
CA ARG A 65 18.93 -6.21 5.91
C ARG A 65 18.62 -5.74 7.33
N PRO A 66 19.31 -6.28 8.38
CA PRO A 66 19.25 -5.67 9.71
C PRO A 66 19.54 -4.17 9.65
N GLY A 67 18.69 -3.35 10.27
CA GLY A 67 18.74 -1.88 10.19
C GLY A 67 18.17 -1.28 8.91
N GLY A 68 17.75 -2.09 7.96
CA GLY A 68 17.16 -1.64 6.70
C GLY A 68 15.78 -0.99 6.87
N ILE A 69 15.39 -0.18 5.90
CA ILE A 69 14.21 0.69 5.95
C ILE A 69 13.27 0.40 4.78
N LEU A 70 11.98 0.24 5.08
CA LEU A 70 10.88 0.32 4.12
C LEU A 70 10.29 1.73 4.17
N LEU A 71 10.08 2.33 3.00
CA LEU A 71 9.24 3.51 2.81
C LEU A 71 8.11 3.14 1.85
N MET A 72 6.88 3.25 2.31
CA MET A 72 5.69 2.90 1.52
C MET A 72 4.67 4.02 1.59
N VAL A 73 4.10 4.39 0.44
CA VAL A 73 3.00 5.34 0.36
C VAL A 73 1.70 4.60 0.07
N HIS A 74 0.62 5.00 0.74
CA HIS A 74 -0.73 4.58 0.36
C HIS A 74 -1.77 5.61 0.81
N SER A 75 -3.02 5.43 0.40
CA SER A 75 -4.12 6.27 0.86
C SER A 75 -4.47 5.98 2.31
N GLY A 76 -4.76 7.02 3.07
CA GLY A 76 -5.34 6.91 4.42
C GLY A 76 -6.68 6.17 4.43
N MET A 77 -7.39 6.13 3.29
CA MET A 77 -8.62 5.35 3.10
C MET A 77 -8.40 3.85 3.39
N CYS A 78 -7.19 3.34 3.15
CA CYS A 78 -6.82 1.95 3.45
C CYS A 78 -6.51 1.70 4.93
N GLY A 79 -6.44 2.75 5.76
CA GLY A 79 -6.15 2.64 7.19
C GLY A 79 -4.66 2.55 7.52
N ALA A 80 -4.06 3.69 7.91
CA ALA A 80 -2.65 3.73 8.30
C ALA A 80 -2.35 2.87 9.53
N GLU A 81 -3.24 2.87 10.51
CA GLU A 81 -3.08 2.07 11.75
C GLU A 81 -2.93 0.57 11.45
N GLY A 82 -3.76 0.03 10.55
CA GLY A 82 -3.64 -1.38 10.14
C GLY A 82 -2.28 -1.71 9.53
N THR A 83 -1.68 -0.77 8.81
CA THR A 83 -0.34 -0.93 8.24
C THR A 83 0.73 -0.91 9.34
N LEU A 84 0.63 0.02 10.29
CA LEU A 84 1.53 0.09 11.43
C LEU A 84 1.46 -1.17 12.29
N ASP A 85 0.24 -1.65 12.57
CA ASP A 85 0.02 -2.86 13.37
C ASP A 85 0.63 -4.10 12.71
N ARG A 86 0.45 -4.26 11.41
CA ARG A 86 1.04 -5.39 10.67
C ARG A 86 2.57 -5.35 10.67
N LEU A 87 3.16 -4.18 10.44
CA LEU A 87 4.61 -4.03 10.48
C LEU A 87 5.17 -4.25 11.87
N SER A 88 4.52 -3.72 12.91
CA SER A 88 4.89 -3.97 14.31
C SER A 88 4.75 -5.44 14.67
N GLY A 89 3.67 -6.10 14.24
CA GLY A 89 3.46 -7.53 14.42
C GLY A 89 4.51 -8.40 13.72
N ALA A 90 5.13 -7.88 12.66
CA ALA A 90 6.25 -8.50 11.97
C ALA A 90 7.62 -8.18 12.61
N GLY A 91 7.63 -7.51 13.76
CA GLY A 91 8.86 -7.19 14.51
C GLY A 91 9.57 -5.92 14.05
N MET A 92 8.93 -5.10 13.23
CA MET A 92 9.52 -3.85 12.73
C MET A 92 9.05 -2.65 13.56
N SER A 93 9.88 -1.61 13.64
CA SER A 93 9.48 -0.31 14.18
C SER A 93 8.89 0.53 13.05
N ALA A 94 7.62 0.93 13.17
CA ALA A 94 6.90 1.61 12.10
C ALA A 94 6.21 2.89 12.58
N GLU A 95 6.19 3.90 11.71
CA GLU A 95 5.57 5.19 11.96
C GLU A 95 5.07 5.84 10.66
N VAL A 96 4.12 6.75 10.78
CA VAL A 96 3.76 7.66 9.69
C VAL A 96 4.74 8.84 9.73
N THR A 97 5.52 9.04 8.68
CA THR A 97 6.54 10.09 8.61
C THR A 97 6.08 11.34 7.86
N ALA A 98 5.10 11.20 6.98
CA ALA A 98 4.55 12.31 6.20
C ALA A 98 3.12 12.01 5.78
N THR A 99 2.36 13.08 5.57
CA THR A 99 1.01 13.03 5.01
C THR A 99 0.84 14.15 3.99
N ALA A 100 -0.02 13.92 3.01
CA ALA A 100 -0.39 14.94 2.01
C ALA A 100 -1.85 14.79 1.63
N SER A 101 -2.60 15.88 1.65
CA SER A 101 -3.96 15.91 1.11
C SER A 101 -3.90 16.17 -0.39
N VAL A 102 -4.51 15.29 -1.17
CA VAL A 102 -4.57 15.40 -2.63
C VAL A 102 -6.00 15.28 -3.13
N PRO A 103 -6.37 15.94 -4.25
CA PRO A 103 -7.68 15.76 -4.83
C PRO A 103 -7.84 14.33 -5.36
N TRP A 104 -9.07 13.82 -5.33
CA TRP A 104 -9.37 12.52 -5.92
C TRP A 104 -9.04 12.50 -7.40
N GLY A 105 -8.37 11.44 -7.83
CA GLY A 105 -8.17 11.13 -9.23
C GLY A 105 -9.44 10.53 -9.88
N PRO A 106 -9.40 10.27 -11.21
CA PRO A 106 -10.56 9.80 -11.97
C PRO A 106 -11.15 8.48 -11.44
N VAL A 107 -10.31 7.56 -10.98
CA VAL A 107 -10.75 6.25 -10.50
C VAL A 107 -11.59 6.39 -9.24
N LEU A 108 -11.12 7.11 -8.22
CA LEU A 108 -11.89 7.35 -7.00
C LEU A 108 -13.20 8.09 -7.29
N ARG A 109 -13.15 9.10 -8.16
CA ARG A 109 -14.37 9.83 -8.56
C ARG A 109 -15.39 8.94 -9.23
N SER A 110 -14.97 8.01 -10.07
CA SER A 110 -15.86 7.07 -10.72
C SER A 110 -16.50 6.06 -9.76
N ARG A 111 -15.89 5.85 -8.60
CA ARG A 111 -16.33 4.90 -7.57
C ARG A 111 -16.99 5.57 -6.36
N ARG A 112 -17.27 6.86 -6.41
CA ARG A 112 -17.80 7.65 -5.29
C ARG A 112 -18.93 6.94 -4.54
N THR A 113 -20.01 6.63 -5.23
CA THR A 113 -21.21 6.02 -4.63
C THR A 113 -20.87 4.71 -3.93
N TRP A 114 -20.09 3.86 -4.58
CA TRP A 114 -19.65 2.60 -3.98
C TRP A 114 -18.77 2.82 -2.74
N LEU A 115 -17.81 3.74 -2.80
CA LEU A 115 -16.92 4.06 -1.67
C LEU A 115 -17.72 4.59 -0.47
N GLU A 116 -18.69 5.47 -0.69
CA GLU A 116 -19.58 5.98 0.35
C GLU A 116 -20.42 4.86 0.96
N GLN A 117 -20.99 3.96 0.14
CA GLN A 117 -21.75 2.80 0.60
C GLN A 117 -20.91 1.83 1.43
N GLN A 118 -19.63 1.68 1.13
CA GLN A 118 -18.71 0.85 1.89
C GLN A 118 -18.17 1.53 3.17
N GLY A 119 -18.51 2.79 3.40
CA GLY A 119 -17.97 3.56 4.53
C GLY A 119 -16.50 3.94 4.38
N LEU A 120 -15.95 3.85 3.16
CA LEU A 120 -14.55 4.17 2.87
C LEU A 120 -14.34 5.66 2.57
N ALA A 121 -15.40 6.38 2.23
CA ALA A 121 -15.39 7.81 2.00
C ALA A 121 -16.59 8.46 2.68
N ALA A 122 -16.42 9.69 3.15
CA ALA A 122 -17.51 10.53 3.62
C ALA A 122 -18.34 11.05 2.44
N GLU A 123 -19.59 11.44 2.71
CA GLU A 123 -20.46 12.05 1.70
C GLU A 123 -19.80 13.31 1.13
N ALA A 124 -19.84 13.45 -0.20
CA ALA A 124 -19.25 14.56 -0.96
C ALA A 124 -17.74 14.78 -0.74
N GLU A 125 -17.02 13.79 -0.25
CA GLU A 125 -15.56 13.87 -0.15
C GLU A 125 -14.91 13.95 -1.53
N GLU A 126 -13.93 14.83 -1.71
CA GLU A 126 -13.25 15.08 -2.98
C GLU A 126 -11.73 15.02 -2.87
N ARG A 127 -11.23 14.79 -1.66
CA ARG A 127 -9.79 14.71 -1.37
C ARG A 127 -9.48 13.45 -0.58
N GLU A 128 -8.28 12.92 -0.77
CA GLU A 128 -7.75 11.85 0.06
C GLU A 128 -6.46 12.30 0.75
N GLU A 129 -6.20 11.72 1.90
CA GLU A 129 -4.92 11.85 2.56
C GLU A 129 -4.01 10.70 2.11
N LEU A 130 -2.87 11.03 1.55
CA LEU A 130 -1.79 10.06 1.34
C LEU A 130 -0.93 10.02 2.59
N VAL A 131 -0.51 8.82 2.98
CA VAL A 131 0.38 8.61 4.12
C VAL A 131 1.67 7.95 3.64
N VAL A 132 2.79 8.40 4.18
CA VAL A 132 4.09 7.74 4.00
C VAL A 132 4.43 6.99 5.28
N ILE A 133 4.51 5.68 5.16
CA ILE A 133 4.88 4.78 6.25
C ILE A 133 6.38 4.50 6.15
N ARG A 134 7.08 4.69 7.25
CA ARG A 134 8.47 4.27 7.41
C ARG A 134 8.53 3.13 8.40
N ALA A 135 9.15 2.03 8.01
CA ALA A 135 9.38 0.91 8.90
C ALA A 135 10.86 0.52 8.89
N ARG A 136 11.42 0.22 10.06
CA ARG A 136 12.81 -0.18 10.23
C ARG A 136 12.88 -1.60 10.78
N ARG A 137 13.70 -2.42 10.13
CA ARG A 137 14.07 -3.73 10.66
C ARG A 137 15.14 -3.57 11.73
N PRO A 138 14.95 -4.17 12.94
CA PRO A 138 16.00 -4.18 13.96
C PRO A 138 17.27 -4.91 13.54
#